data_907d680883b0a05bc50f3939fd760229
#
_entry.id   907d680883b0a05bc50f3939fd760229
#
_cell.length_a   1.000
_cell.length_b   1.000
_cell.length_c   1.000
_cell.angle_alpha   90.00
_cell.angle_beta   90.00
_cell.angle_gamma   90.00
#
_symmetry.space_group_name_H-M   'P 1'
#
loop_
_entity.id
_entity.type
_entity.pdbx_description
1 polymer ?
#
loop_
_entity_poly.entity_id
_entity_poly.type
_entity_poly.pdbx_seq_one_letter_code
_entity_poly.pdbx_strand_id
1 'polypeptide(L)'
;MGAMAQDIRTDTYLGTVVHVVAARQNRPNLPIAGCPFCVGGLEAPEQYSVRSFPNRWPALEEGYCEVVLYSPDHEATFGTLTNDEALSVVNLWAERTQALREKPNGEYVIVFENRGAEIGATISHPHGQIYAFDHVPPRPARMIAAGWEPVASDEHVILEVDGWRVFSEYAAVYPVSIRIAPIHRIADLADMNAVDRAVLAATLVRVFAALDALFDAPLPYMMWINQAARTRDDWPDAWFNIEIVSPWRAQGLPRFIAGVEVASGEFFNPVDPADVAARLRALV
;
A
#
# COMPACT_ATOMS: atom_id res chain seq x y z
N MET A 1 14.23 23.11 -16.84
CA MET A 1 14.39 21.77 -17.45
C MET A 1 13.00 21.40 -17.94
N GLY A 2 12.84 21.12 -19.25
CA GLY A 2 11.51 20.76 -19.79
C GLY A 2 11.03 19.47 -19.17
N ALA A 3 9.72 19.40 -18.87
CA ALA A 3 9.08 18.17 -18.40
C ALA A 3 9.41 17.05 -19.40
N MET A 4 10.05 15.97 -18.95
CA MET A 4 10.25 14.80 -19.80
C MET A 4 8.88 14.18 -20.06
N ALA A 5 8.53 14.06 -21.33
CA ALA A 5 7.30 13.36 -21.72
C ALA A 5 7.35 11.94 -21.13
N GLN A 6 6.25 11.51 -20.51
CA GLN A 6 6.13 10.14 -20.01
C GLN A 6 6.18 9.18 -21.22
N ASP A 7 7.11 8.22 -21.20
CA ASP A 7 7.15 7.14 -22.19
C ASP A 7 6.28 5.97 -21.68
N ILE A 8 5.00 6.02 -22.00
CA ILE A 8 4.02 4.99 -21.61
C ILE A 8 3.79 4.10 -22.82
N ARG A 9 4.00 2.80 -22.64
CA ARG A 9 3.85 1.78 -23.68
C ARG A 9 2.82 0.76 -23.28
N THR A 10 1.97 0.37 -24.21
CA THR A 10 0.98 -0.69 -24.00
C THR A 10 1.32 -1.86 -24.93
N ASP A 11 1.46 -3.04 -24.35
CA ASP A 11 1.53 -4.27 -25.14
C ASP A 11 0.20 -4.48 -25.85
N THR A 12 0.24 -4.56 -27.18
CA THR A 12 -0.97 -4.64 -28.02
C THR A 12 -1.69 -5.99 -27.92
N TYR A 13 -1.02 -7.03 -27.41
CA TYR A 13 -1.59 -8.38 -27.30
C TYR A 13 -2.10 -8.67 -25.88
N LEU A 14 -1.36 -8.22 -24.87
CA LEU A 14 -1.67 -8.51 -23.47
C LEU A 14 -2.33 -7.34 -22.73
N GLY A 15 -2.33 -6.14 -23.31
CA GLY A 15 -2.83 -4.93 -22.68
C GLY A 15 -1.96 -4.45 -21.51
N THR A 16 -0.76 -5.01 -21.34
CA THR A 16 0.15 -4.60 -20.24
C THR A 16 0.64 -3.19 -20.48
N VAL A 17 0.47 -2.31 -19.48
CA VAL A 17 0.94 -0.93 -19.52
C VAL A 17 2.29 -0.83 -18.82
N VAL A 18 3.28 -0.23 -19.48
CA VAL A 18 4.64 -0.06 -18.98
C VAL A 18 5.05 1.41 -19.07
N HIS A 19 5.45 1.99 -17.94
CA HIS A 19 6.10 3.29 -17.89
C HIS A 19 7.61 3.10 -18.00
N VAL A 20 8.22 3.59 -19.08
CA VAL A 20 9.68 3.52 -19.28
C VAL A 20 10.32 4.76 -18.64
N VAL A 21 10.88 4.59 -17.45
CA VAL A 21 11.46 5.69 -16.66
C VAL A 21 12.98 5.54 -16.61
N ALA A 22 13.66 5.82 -17.73
CA ALA A 22 15.10 5.62 -17.89
C ALA A 22 15.93 6.40 -16.85
N ALA A 23 15.47 7.57 -16.41
CA ALA A 23 16.16 8.38 -15.40
C ALA A 23 16.31 7.64 -14.05
N ARG A 24 15.44 6.69 -13.74
CA ARG A 24 15.51 5.88 -12.50
C ARG A 24 16.62 4.83 -12.51
N GLN A 25 17.23 4.55 -13.66
CA GLN A 25 18.36 3.60 -13.73
C GLN A 25 19.55 4.06 -12.86
N ASN A 26 19.72 5.36 -12.69
CA ASN A 26 20.81 5.94 -11.89
C ASN A 26 20.41 6.18 -10.43
N ARG A 27 19.23 5.71 -10.00
CA ARG A 27 18.78 5.82 -8.61
C ARG A 27 19.70 4.98 -7.72
N PRO A 28 20.30 5.56 -6.65
CA PRO A 28 21.06 4.76 -5.68
C PRO A 28 20.14 3.71 -5.02
N ASN A 29 20.63 2.47 -4.93
CA ASN A 29 19.87 1.41 -4.24
C ASN A 29 19.89 1.56 -2.72
N LEU A 30 20.90 2.23 -2.17
CA LEU A 30 21.05 2.46 -0.72
C LEU A 30 21.53 3.89 -0.48
N PRO A 31 21.20 4.50 0.68
CA PRO A 31 21.78 5.78 1.09
C PRO A 31 23.31 5.68 1.18
N ILE A 32 24.03 6.69 0.68
CA ILE A 32 25.50 6.71 0.70
C ILE A 32 26.02 6.92 2.12
N ALA A 33 25.29 7.65 2.98
CA ALA A 33 25.62 7.88 4.38
C ALA A 33 24.37 8.26 5.17
N GLY A 34 24.15 7.59 6.30
CA GLY A 34 23.06 7.88 7.22
C GLY A 34 21.65 7.65 6.60
N CYS A 35 20.63 7.74 7.41
CA CYS A 35 19.25 7.68 6.95
C CYS A 35 18.78 9.06 6.50
N PRO A 36 18.32 9.24 5.24
CA PRO A 36 17.85 10.55 4.78
C PRO A 36 16.55 11.00 5.45
N PHE A 37 15.80 10.06 6.09
CA PHE A 37 14.50 10.29 6.69
C PHE A 37 14.54 10.52 8.19
N CYS A 38 15.66 10.21 8.88
CA CYS A 38 15.85 10.60 10.27
C CYS A 38 15.90 12.12 10.40
N VAL A 39 15.50 12.62 11.56
CA VAL A 39 15.60 14.06 11.89
C VAL A 39 17.03 14.54 11.71
N GLY A 40 17.22 15.65 10.98
CA GLY A 40 18.53 16.16 10.56
C GLY A 40 19.06 15.52 9.28
N GLY A 41 18.36 14.53 8.71
CA GLY A 41 18.67 13.90 7.43
C GLY A 41 18.31 14.78 6.23
N LEU A 42 18.74 14.35 5.06
CA LEU A 42 18.62 15.12 3.81
C LEU A 42 17.17 15.48 3.45
N GLU A 43 16.21 14.58 3.69
CA GLU A 43 14.78 14.77 3.36
C GLU A 43 13.96 15.21 4.58
N ALA A 44 14.53 15.12 5.78
CA ALA A 44 13.90 15.49 7.04
C ALA A 44 14.85 16.35 7.91
N PRO A 45 15.23 17.57 7.43
CA PRO A 45 16.18 18.42 8.16
C PRO A 45 15.65 18.94 9.51
N GLU A 46 14.32 18.97 9.68
CA GLU A 46 13.62 19.49 10.86
C GLU A 46 12.87 18.39 11.59
N GLN A 47 12.48 18.65 12.83
CA GLN A 47 11.60 17.78 13.61
C GLN A 47 10.24 17.63 12.93
N TYR A 48 9.68 16.43 12.98
CA TYR A 48 8.34 16.13 12.46
C TYR A 48 7.68 15.04 13.33
N SER A 49 6.38 14.93 13.26
CA SER A 49 5.63 13.76 13.73
C SER A 49 5.29 12.84 12.54
N VAL A 50 4.70 13.41 11.49
CA VAL A 50 4.51 12.82 10.17
C VAL A 50 4.94 13.85 9.12
N ARG A 51 5.35 13.41 7.92
CA ARG A 51 5.84 14.33 6.90
C ARG A 51 5.59 13.81 5.49
N SER A 52 5.18 14.66 4.56
CA SER A 52 5.18 14.36 3.13
C SER A 52 6.08 15.32 2.37
N PHE A 53 6.68 14.83 1.30
CA PHE A 53 7.51 15.65 0.39
C PHE A 53 7.56 15.01 -1.00
N PRO A 54 7.87 15.78 -2.07
CA PRO A 54 8.00 15.25 -3.42
C PRO A 54 9.08 14.16 -3.52
N ASN A 55 8.78 13.05 -4.21
CA ASN A 55 9.76 12.00 -4.44
C ASN A 55 10.88 12.54 -5.36
N ARG A 56 12.12 12.47 -4.90
CA ARG A 56 13.31 12.90 -5.66
C ARG A 56 13.50 12.13 -6.97
N TRP A 57 13.02 10.89 -7.02
CA TRP A 57 13.13 10.00 -8.18
C TRP A 57 11.73 9.56 -8.64
N PRO A 58 10.89 10.50 -9.13
CA PRO A 58 9.52 10.19 -9.45
C PRO A 58 9.43 9.17 -10.59
N ALA A 59 8.43 8.28 -10.51
CA ALA A 59 8.11 7.34 -11.58
C ALA A 59 7.10 7.91 -12.57
N LEU A 60 6.32 8.90 -12.14
CA LEU A 60 5.34 9.65 -12.92
C LEU A 60 5.85 11.09 -13.12
N GLU A 61 4.99 11.96 -13.64
CA GLU A 61 5.27 13.38 -13.78
C GLU A 61 5.69 14.03 -12.46
N GLU A 62 6.55 15.03 -12.51
CA GLU A 62 7.02 15.77 -11.34
C GLU A 62 5.83 16.35 -10.55
N GLY A 63 5.84 16.15 -9.23
CA GLY A 63 4.77 16.58 -8.35
C GLY A 63 3.60 15.60 -8.22
N TYR A 64 3.60 14.46 -8.92
CA TYR A 64 2.58 13.40 -8.80
C TYR A 64 3.09 12.16 -8.05
N CYS A 65 4.31 12.21 -7.51
CA CYS A 65 4.88 11.19 -6.66
C CYS A 65 5.39 11.83 -5.37
N GLU A 66 4.90 11.37 -4.24
CA GLU A 66 5.31 11.85 -2.92
C GLU A 66 5.84 10.69 -2.05
N VAL A 67 6.67 11.04 -1.07
CA VAL A 67 7.09 10.16 0.03
C VAL A 67 6.38 10.62 1.30
N VAL A 68 5.95 9.68 2.13
CA VAL A 68 5.30 9.94 3.41
C VAL A 68 6.07 9.25 4.52
N LEU A 69 6.58 10.01 5.49
CA LEU A 69 7.24 9.49 6.68
C LEU A 69 6.18 9.34 7.79
N TYR A 70 6.21 8.19 8.47
CA TYR A 70 5.20 7.80 9.46
C TYR A 70 5.59 8.15 10.89
N SER A 71 6.89 8.22 11.18
CA SER A 71 7.45 8.50 12.48
C SER A 71 8.86 9.06 12.35
N PRO A 72 9.33 9.89 13.26
CA PRO A 72 10.75 10.28 13.34
C PRO A 72 11.64 9.15 13.87
N ASP A 73 11.07 8.13 14.50
CA ASP A 73 11.80 6.95 15.00
C ASP A 73 12.13 6.01 13.84
N HIS A 74 13.42 5.75 13.67
CA HIS A 74 13.94 4.90 12.59
C HIS A 74 13.49 3.44 12.70
N GLU A 75 13.33 2.96 13.92
CA GLU A 75 13.01 1.57 14.21
C GLU A 75 11.49 1.31 14.34
N ALA A 76 10.67 2.36 14.30
CA ALA A 76 9.23 2.20 14.38
C ALA A 76 8.69 1.39 13.20
N THR A 77 7.58 0.71 13.44
CA THR A 77 6.77 0.03 12.42
C THR A 77 5.33 0.44 12.61
N PHE A 78 4.47 0.22 11.64
CA PHE A 78 3.05 0.51 11.82
C PHE A 78 2.47 -0.20 13.05
N GLY A 79 2.94 -1.43 13.34
CA GLY A 79 2.51 -2.23 14.49
C GLY A 79 3.05 -1.74 15.86
N THR A 80 4.03 -0.83 15.88
CA THR A 80 4.58 -0.24 17.11
C THR A 80 4.14 1.19 17.36
N LEU A 81 3.44 1.81 16.39
CA LEU A 81 2.85 3.14 16.57
C LEU A 81 1.73 3.10 17.62
N THR A 82 1.56 4.20 18.33
CA THR A 82 0.32 4.43 19.07
C THR A 82 -0.85 4.70 18.13
N ASN A 83 -2.09 4.55 18.60
CA ASN A 83 -3.27 4.84 17.78
C ASN A 83 -3.29 6.30 17.30
N ASP A 84 -2.81 7.26 18.10
CA ASP A 84 -2.75 8.68 17.72
C ASP A 84 -1.69 8.96 16.66
N GLU A 85 -0.54 8.29 16.71
CA GLU A 85 0.49 8.38 15.67
C GLU A 85 -0.03 7.76 14.36
N ALA A 86 -0.63 6.58 14.42
CA ALA A 86 -1.25 5.94 13.26
C ALA A 86 -2.40 6.80 12.68
N LEU A 87 -3.22 7.44 13.51
CA LEU A 87 -4.25 8.37 13.07
C LEU A 87 -3.64 9.58 12.36
N SER A 88 -2.49 10.07 12.82
CA SER A 88 -1.77 11.16 12.16
C SER A 88 -1.31 10.75 10.76
N VAL A 89 -0.85 9.50 10.57
CA VAL A 89 -0.50 8.95 9.26
C VAL A 89 -1.74 8.84 8.35
N VAL A 90 -2.85 8.28 8.86
CA VAL A 90 -4.10 8.13 8.09
C VAL A 90 -4.65 9.50 7.67
N ASN A 91 -4.60 10.49 8.55
CA ASN A 91 -5.00 11.86 8.22
C ASN A 91 -4.11 12.47 7.14
N LEU A 92 -2.80 12.26 7.20
CA LEU A 92 -1.88 12.74 6.17
C LEU A 92 -2.13 12.04 4.83
N TRP A 93 -2.39 10.72 4.80
CA TRP A 93 -2.79 10.02 3.58
C TRP A 93 -4.06 10.63 2.97
N ALA A 94 -5.07 10.92 3.79
CA ALA A 94 -6.33 11.52 3.33
C ALA A 94 -6.11 12.94 2.76
N GLU A 95 -5.34 13.78 3.47
CA GLU A 95 -4.96 15.13 3.04
C GLU A 95 -4.22 15.09 1.69
N ARG A 96 -3.20 14.24 1.57
CA ARG A 96 -2.39 14.15 0.36
C ARG A 96 -3.18 13.55 -0.81
N THR A 97 -4.05 12.57 -0.54
CA THR A 97 -4.97 12.03 -1.55
C THR A 97 -5.85 13.15 -2.12
N GLN A 98 -6.45 13.96 -1.27
CA GLN A 98 -7.27 15.09 -1.71
C GLN A 98 -6.45 16.10 -2.53
N ALA A 99 -5.29 16.51 -2.02
CA ALA A 99 -4.44 17.50 -2.68
C ALA A 99 -3.92 17.03 -4.05
N LEU A 100 -3.56 15.76 -4.19
CA LEU A 100 -3.11 15.19 -5.47
C LEU A 100 -4.26 15.02 -6.46
N ARG A 101 -5.45 14.65 -5.99
CA ARG A 101 -6.66 14.53 -6.79
C ARG A 101 -7.11 15.88 -7.37
N GLU A 102 -6.88 16.97 -6.68
CA GLU A 102 -7.21 18.33 -7.15
C GLU A 102 -6.29 18.82 -8.28
N LYS A 103 -5.15 18.17 -8.49
CA LYS A 103 -4.26 18.47 -9.61
C LYS A 103 -4.89 18.06 -10.96
N PRO A 104 -4.55 18.72 -12.08
CA PRO A 104 -5.14 18.43 -13.39
C PRO A 104 -5.06 16.95 -13.82
N ASN A 105 -3.93 16.29 -13.57
CA ASN A 105 -3.66 14.90 -13.94
C ASN A 105 -3.77 13.95 -12.73
N GLY A 106 -4.52 14.32 -11.69
CA GLY A 106 -4.70 13.51 -10.48
C GLY A 106 -5.98 12.68 -10.52
N GLU A 107 -6.14 11.80 -11.52
CA GLU A 107 -7.35 11.01 -11.68
C GLU A 107 -7.47 9.88 -10.65
N TYR A 108 -6.39 9.15 -10.43
CA TYR A 108 -6.37 8.03 -9.49
C TYR A 108 -5.16 8.07 -8.56
N VAL A 109 -5.38 8.05 -7.25
CA VAL A 109 -4.34 8.15 -6.24
C VAL A 109 -4.14 6.80 -5.56
N ILE A 110 -2.90 6.31 -5.55
CA ILE A 110 -2.49 5.09 -4.83
C ILE A 110 -1.53 5.49 -3.72
N VAL A 111 -1.90 5.19 -2.48
CA VAL A 111 -1.01 5.17 -1.33
C VAL A 111 -0.45 3.76 -1.23
N PHE A 112 0.86 3.61 -1.07
CA PHE A 112 1.49 2.30 -0.96
C PHE A 112 2.74 2.33 -0.09
N GLU A 113 3.09 1.17 0.43
CA GLU A 113 4.31 0.94 1.21
C GLU A 113 4.98 -0.36 0.78
N ASN A 114 6.30 -0.34 0.73
CA ASN A 114 7.14 -1.53 0.62
C ASN A 114 8.04 -1.60 1.85
N ARG A 115 7.95 -2.66 2.63
CA ARG A 115 8.75 -2.90 3.82
C ARG A 115 9.57 -4.19 3.69
N GLY A 116 10.87 -4.09 3.94
CA GLY A 116 11.79 -5.21 3.92
C GLY A 116 12.64 -5.28 2.65
N ALA A 117 13.88 -5.69 2.82
CA ALA A 117 14.85 -5.81 1.72
C ALA A 117 14.45 -6.88 0.70
N GLU A 118 13.73 -7.90 1.13
CA GLU A 118 13.26 -9.04 0.31
C GLU A 118 12.30 -8.63 -0.80
N ILE A 119 11.63 -7.49 -0.62
CA ILE A 119 10.73 -6.92 -1.64
C ILE A 119 11.29 -5.64 -2.27
N GLY A 120 12.59 -5.36 -2.05
CA GLY A 120 13.29 -4.24 -2.66
C GLY A 120 13.11 -2.89 -1.95
N ALA A 121 12.68 -2.86 -0.68
CA ALA A 121 12.74 -1.64 0.11
C ALA A 121 14.20 -1.27 0.38
N THR A 122 14.58 -0.02 0.07
CA THR A 122 15.98 0.43 0.14
C THR A 122 16.30 1.23 1.40
N ILE A 123 15.29 1.65 2.14
CA ILE A 123 15.40 2.42 3.39
C ILE A 123 14.48 1.76 4.41
N SER A 124 15.01 1.39 5.56
CA SER A 124 14.25 0.73 6.64
C SER A 124 13.39 1.69 7.45
N HIS A 125 13.73 2.98 7.46
CA HIS A 125 12.92 3.99 8.15
C HIS A 125 11.45 3.92 7.69
N PRO A 126 10.44 3.92 8.60
CA PRO A 126 9.04 3.71 8.24
C PRO A 126 8.51 4.81 7.32
N HIS A 127 8.17 4.41 6.10
CA HIS A 127 7.69 5.34 5.08
C HIS A 127 6.82 4.65 4.04
N GLY A 128 5.87 5.40 3.51
CA GLY A 128 5.11 5.05 2.33
C GLY A 128 5.35 6.02 1.19
N GLN A 129 4.63 5.80 0.12
CA GLN A 129 4.63 6.67 -1.05
C GLN A 129 3.20 6.88 -1.54
N ILE A 130 2.98 7.98 -2.24
CA ILE A 130 1.69 8.29 -2.87
C ILE A 130 1.96 8.66 -4.32
N TYR A 131 1.31 7.94 -5.23
CA TYR A 131 1.37 8.22 -6.67
C TYR A 131 -0.01 8.61 -7.19
N ALA A 132 -0.08 9.66 -7.99
CA ALA A 132 -1.30 10.07 -8.67
C ALA A 132 -1.14 9.87 -10.17
N PHE A 133 -2.03 9.06 -10.73
CA PHE A 133 -2.11 8.74 -12.14
C PHE A 133 -3.13 9.67 -12.84
N ASP A 134 -2.93 9.91 -14.12
CA ASP A 134 -3.85 10.67 -14.99
C ASP A 134 -5.04 9.82 -15.49
N HIS A 135 -5.09 8.56 -15.14
CA HIS A 135 -6.12 7.58 -15.49
C HIS A 135 -6.31 6.57 -14.33
N VAL A 136 -7.37 5.77 -14.38
CA VAL A 136 -7.54 4.63 -13.45
C VAL A 136 -6.70 3.46 -13.97
N PRO A 137 -5.68 2.99 -13.19
CA PRO A 137 -4.82 1.89 -13.64
C PRO A 137 -5.61 0.58 -13.87
N PRO A 138 -5.11 -0.32 -14.74
CA PRO A 138 -5.89 -1.50 -15.19
C PRO A 138 -6.38 -2.43 -14.07
N ARG A 139 -5.61 -2.59 -12.97
CA ARG A 139 -5.99 -3.48 -11.87
C ARG A 139 -7.14 -2.89 -11.04
N PRO A 140 -7.05 -1.65 -10.51
CA PRO A 140 -8.19 -0.98 -9.88
C PRO A 140 -9.42 -0.90 -10.80
N ALA A 141 -9.25 -0.55 -12.07
CA ALA A 141 -10.36 -0.46 -13.02
C ALA A 141 -11.13 -1.79 -13.13
N ARG A 142 -10.42 -2.91 -13.27
CA ARG A 142 -11.06 -4.24 -13.29
C ARG A 142 -11.76 -4.60 -11.99
N MET A 143 -11.17 -4.25 -10.83
CA MET A 143 -11.74 -4.53 -9.53
C MET A 143 -13.05 -3.74 -9.32
N ILE A 144 -13.06 -2.45 -9.65
CA ILE A 144 -14.25 -1.60 -9.54
C ILE A 144 -15.33 -2.07 -10.53
N ALA A 145 -14.97 -2.32 -11.78
CA ALA A 145 -15.91 -2.79 -12.81
C ALA A 145 -16.53 -4.17 -12.48
N ALA A 146 -15.85 -4.98 -11.68
CA ALA A 146 -16.37 -6.25 -11.18
C ALA A 146 -17.31 -6.08 -9.98
N GLY A 147 -17.53 -4.85 -9.47
CA GLY A 147 -18.35 -4.60 -8.29
C GLY A 147 -17.77 -5.25 -7.03
N TRP A 148 -16.48 -5.07 -6.80
CA TRP A 148 -15.82 -5.68 -5.65
C TRP A 148 -16.43 -5.22 -4.32
N GLU A 149 -16.70 -6.18 -3.43
CA GLU A 149 -17.22 -5.98 -2.08
C GLU A 149 -16.39 -6.76 -1.05
N PRO A 150 -16.36 -6.35 0.25
CA PRO A 150 -15.60 -7.02 1.30
C PRO A 150 -16.31 -8.31 1.79
N VAL A 151 -16.59 -9.23 0.89
CA VAL A 151 -17.21 -10.52 1.20
C VAL A 151 -16.12 -11.54 1.49
N ALA A 152 -16.25 -12.23 2.62
CA ALA A 152 -15.38 -13.33 3.00
C ALA A 152 -16.19 -14.40 3.76
N SER A 153 -15.84 -15.68 3.57
CA SER A 153 -16.36 -16.75 4.42
C SER A 153 -15.74 -16.68 5.83
N ASP A 154 -16.42 -17.24 6.82
CA ASP A 154 -16.00 -17.17 8.23
C ASP A 154 -14.57 -17.68 8.45
N GLU A 155 -14.14 -18.67 7.67
CA GLU A 155 -12.79 -19.23 7.77
C GLU A 155 -11.69 -18.23 7.36
N HIS A 156 -12.02 -17.30 6.45
CA HIS A 156 -11.12 -16.25 5.98
C HIS A 156 -11.16 -14.98 6.84
N VAL A 157 -12.21 -14.74 7.63
CA VAL A 157 -12.31 -13.55 8.48
C VAL A 157 -11.29 -13.65 9.61
N ILE A 158 -10.48 -12.60 9.75
CA ILE A 158 -9.46 -12.43 10.80
C ILE A 158 -10.02 -11.61 11.95
N LEU A 159 -10.67 -10.49 11.64
CA LEU A 159 -11.19 -9.54 12.61
C LEU A 159 -12.40 -8.79 12.03
N GLU A 160 -13.44 -8.60 12.83
CA GLU A 160 -14.46 -7.58 12.59
C GLU A 160 -14.54 -6.65 13.79
N VAL A 161 -14.42 -5.36 13.55
CA VAL A 161 -14.43 -4.34 14.60
C VAL A 161 -14.99 -3.02 14.06
N ASP A 162 -15.95 -2.46 14.78
CA ASP A 162 -16.52 -1.12 14.52
C ASP A 162 -16.87 -0.84 13.05
N GLY A 163 -17.45 -1.83 12.37
CA GLY A 163 -17.84 -1.70 10.96
C GLY A 163 -16.72 -1.93 9.95
N TRP A 164 -15.58 -2.41 10.40
CA TRP A 164 -14.46 -2.81 9.54
C TRP A 164 -14.24 -4.32 9.59
N ARG A 165 -13.79 -4.88 8.45
CA ARG A 165 -13.45 -6.28 8.30
C ARG A 165 -12.01 -6.43 7.84
N VAL A 166 -11.29 -7.35 8.49
CA VAL A 166 -9.96 -7.83 8.09
C VAL A 166 -10.11 -9.30 7.71
N PHE A 167 -9.63 -9.68 6.53
CA PHE A 167 -9.79 -11.05 6.04
C PHE A 167 -8.64 -11.45 5.11
N SER A 168 -8.37 -12.76 5.02
CA SER A 168 -7.46 -13.31 4.02
C SER A 168 -8.15 -13.42 2.66
N GLU A 169 -7.40 -13.18 1.60
CA GLU A 169 -7.89 -13.31 0.22
C GLU A 169 -8.16 -14.77 -0.12
N TYR A 170 -9.35 -15.09 -0.64
CA TYR A 170 -9.68 -16.44 -1.11
C TYR A 170 -8.72 -16.92 -2.21
N ALA A 171 -8.42 -16.06 -3.19
CA ALA A 171 -7.50 -16.35 -4.29
C ALA A 171 -6.15 -15.63 -4.08
N ALA A 172 -5.48 -15.95 -2.99
CA ALA A 172 -4.23 -15.33 -2.60
C ALA A 172 -3.06 -15.72 -3.52
N VAL A 173 -2.43 -14.74 -4.14
CA VAL A 173 -1.21 -14.94 -4.95
C VAL A 173 0.01 -15.15 -4.05
N TYR A 174 0.08 -14.46 -2.92
CA TYR A 174 1.18 -14.53 -1.96
C TYR A 174 0.80 -15.35 -0.73
N PRO A 175 1.77 -15.97 -0.04
CA PRO A 175 1.53 -16.75 1.18
C PRO A 175 0.74 -16.01 2.24
N VAL A 176 1.03 -14.74 2.46
CA VAL A 176 0.19 -13.85 3.26
C VAL A 176 -0.44 -12.85 2.30
N SER A 177 -1.76 -12.83 2.23
CA SER A 177 -2.55 -11.89 1.44
C SER A 177 -3.81 -11.56 2.23
N ILE A 178 -3.88 -10.33 2.74
CA ILE A 178 -5.02 -9.90 3.56
C ILE A 178 -5.59 -8.58 3.03
N ARG A 179 -6.87 -8.37 3.36
CA ARG A 179 -7.56 -7.11 3.10
C ARG A 179 -8.12 -6.52 4.38
N ILE A 180 -8.15 -5.19 4.39
CA ILE A 180 -8.84 -4.38 5.39
C ILE A 180 -9.83 -3.50 4.63
N ALA A 181 -11.11 -3.58 4.97
CA ALA A 181 -12.14 -2.78 4.31
C ALA A 181 -13.28 -2.43 5.27
N PRO A 182 -13.96 -1.29 5.07
CA PRO A 182 -15.21 -1.01 5.78
C PRO A 182 -16.32 -1.94 5.26
N ILE A 183 -17.18 -2.42 6.16
CA ILE A 183 -18.35 -3.27 5.81
C ILE A 183 -19.40 -2.45 5.06
N HIS A 184 -19.55 -1.17 5.42
CA HIS A 184 -20.35 -0.22 4.66
C HIS A 184 -19.48 0.51 3.66
N ARG A 185 -19.99 0.72 2.45
CA ARG A 185 -19.22 1.33 1.38
C ARG A 185 -18.76 2.75 1.75
N ILE A 186 -17.46 2.92 1.83
CA ILE A 186 -16.76 4.20 1.82
C ILE A 186 -15.95 4.21 0.53
N ALA A 187 -16.03 5.27 -0.26
CA ALA A 187 -15.41 5.29 -1.57
C ALA A 187 -13.88 5.54 -1.48
N ASP A 188 -13.43 6.42 -0.60
CA ASP A 188 -12.01 6.76 -0.45
C ASP A 188 -11.66 7.38 0.92
N LEU A 189 -10.36 7.62 1.14
CA LEU A 189 -9.83 8.24 2.34
C LEU A 189 -10.41 9.64 2.64
N ALA A 190 -10.67 10.44 1.61
CA ALA A 190 -11.15 11.80 1.79
C ALA A 190 -12.62 11.82 2.27
N ASP A 191 -13.41 10.78 1.93
CA ASP A 191 -14.80 10.64 2.36
C ASP A 191 -14.93 10.13 3.80
N MET A 192 -13.86 9.56 4.37
CA MET A 192 -13.88 9.09 5.76
C MET A 192 -14.07 10.23 6.74
N ASN A 193 -15.04 10.08 7.63
CA ASN A 193 -15.17 10.96 8.78
C ASN A 193 -14.07 10.67 9.84
N ALA A 194 -14.03 11.47 10.91
CA ALA A 194 -13.01 11.34 11.94
C ALA A 194 -13.08 9.99 12.70
N VAL A 195 -14.29 9.42 12.84
CA VAL A 195 -14.48 8.12 13.51
C VAL A 195 -13.94 7.01 12.63
N ASP A 196 -14.27 7.00 11.35
CA ASP A 196 -13.78 5.99 10.39
C ASP A 196 -12.24 5.98 10.34
N ARG A 197 -11.62 7.16 10.32
CA ARG A 197 -10.16 7.29 10.31
C ARG A 197 -9.53 6.78 11.60
N ALA A 198 -10.14 7.05 12.75
CA ALA A 198 -9.65 6.57 14.04
C ALA A 198 -9.75 5.03 14.15
N VAL A 199 -10.87 4.45 13.70
CA VAL A 199 -11.05 2.99 13.69
C VAL A 199 -10.06 2.34 12.71
N LEU A 200 -9.88 2.91 11.52
CA LEU A 200 -8.89 2.43 10.56
C LEU A 200 -7.48 2.45 11.17
N ALA A 201 -7.07 3.56 11.80
CA ALA A 201 -5.76 3.70 12.42
C ALA A 201 -5.52 2.64 13.49
N ALA A 202 -6.47 2.44 14.41
CA ALA A 202 -6.38 1.42 15.45
C ALA A 202 -6.36 -0.01 14.86
N THR A 203 -7.14 -0.25 13.80
CA THR A 203 -7.15 -1.52 13.08
C THR A 203 -5.79 -1.80 12.43
N LEU A 204 -5.17 -0.80 11.79
CA LEU A 204 -3.85 -0.94 11.18
C LEU A 204 -2.79 -1.29 12.23
N VAL A 205 -2.72 -0.58 13.36
CA VAL A 205 -1.77 -0.90 14.44
C VAL A 205 -1.92 -2.36 14.88
N ARG A 206 -3.15 -2.79 15.13
CA ARG A 206 -3.45 -4.15 15.58
C ARG A 206 -3.06 -5.20 14.54
N VAL A 207 -3.40 -4.98 13.28
CA VAL A 207 -3.09 -5.90 12.18
C VAL A 207 -1.59 -6.00 11.93
N PHE A 208 -0.88 -4.87 11.87
CA PHE A 208 0.57 -4.90 11.64
C PHE A 208 1.34 -5.50 12.81
N ALA A 209 0.90 -5.29 14.06
CA ALA A 209 1.45 -6.00 15.21
C ALA A 209 1.26 -7.52 15.09
N ALA A 210 0.08 -7.97 14.68
CA ALA A 210 -0.20 -9.39 14.45
C ALA A 210 0.63 -9.97 13.28
N LEU A 211 0.84 -9.19 12.21
CA LEU A 211 1.69 -9.60 11.08
C LEU A 211 3.15 -9.77 11.48
N ASP A 212 3.69 -8.88 12.31
CA ASP A 212 5.06 -9.01 12.83
C ASP A 212 5.18 -10.20 13.81
N ALA A 213 4.14 -10.52 14.57
CA ALA A 213 4.09 -11.68 15.45
C ALA A 213 3.88 -13.01 14.70
N LEU A 214 3.38 -13.00 13.45
CA LEU A 214 3.04 -14.20 12.69
C LEU A 214 4.22 -15.15 12.49
N PHE A 215 5.43 -14.58 12.35
CA PHE A 215 6.68 -15.33 12.19
C PHE A 215 7.74 -14.95 13.25
N ASP A 216 7.33 -14.27 14.32
CA ASP A 216 8.22 -13.79 15.38
C ASP A 216 9.36 -12.91 14.81
N ALA A 217 9.07 -12.13 13.79
CA ALA A 217 10.01 -11.25 13.11
C ALA A 217 9.28 -10.18 12.28
N PRO A 218 9.91 -9.01 12.04
CA PRO A 218 9.35 -7.99 11.17
C PRO A 218 9.01 -8.55 9.79
N LEU A 219 7.72 -8.64 9.47
CA LEU A 219 7.25 -9.21 8.20
C LEU A 219 7.60 -8.26 7.03
N PRO A 220 8.30 -8.72 5.98
CA PRO A 220 8.40 -7.95 4.75
C PRO A 220 7.06 -7.96 4.02
N TYR A 221 6.56 -6.80 3.59
CA TYR A 221 5.28 -6.71 2.90
C TYR A 221 5.25 -5.60 1.85
N MET A 222 4.33 -5.76 0.92
CA MET A 222 3.79 -4.68 0.10
C MET A 222 2.38 -4.39 0.60
N MET A 223 2.06 -3.11 0.78
CA MET A 223 0.73 -2.62 1.10
C MET A 223 0.32 -1.59 0.05
N TRP A 224 -0.96 -1.56 -0.31
CA TRP A 224 -1.52 -0.48 -1.12
C TRP A 224 -2.99 -0.25 -0.81
N ILE A 225 -3.43 0.97 -1.10
CA ILE A 225 -4.82 1.40 -0.93
C ILE A 225 -5.50 1.46 -2.29
N ASN A 226 -6.62 0.75 -2.41
CA ASN A 226 -7.57 0.89 -3.50
C ASN A 226 -8.70 1.83 -3.04
N GLN A 227 -9.08 2.79 -3.88
CA GLN A 227 -10.08 3.79 -3.56
C GLN A 227 -10.72 4.36 -4.83
N ALA A 228 -11.68 5.28 -4.70
CA ALA A 228 -12.34 5.89 -5.84
C ALA A 228 -11.41 6.78 -6.66
N ALA A 229 -11.65 6.84 -7.96
CA ALA A 229 -11.09 7.83 -8.86
C ALA A 229 -11.71 9.23 -8.60
N ARG A 230 -11.10 10.27 -9.18
CA ARG A 230 -11.66 11.63 -9.15
C ARG A 230 -12.99 11.71 -9.86
N THR A 231 -13.11 11.11 -11.03
CA THR A 231 -14.35 11.03 -11.82
C THR A 231 -15.27 9.94 -11.28
N ARG A 232 -15.84 10.16 -10.09
CA ARG A 232 -16.61 9.15 -9.33
C ARG A 232 -17.81 8.59 -10.08
N ASP A 233 -18.48 9.43 -10.88
CA ASP A 233 -19.68 9.05 -11.63
C ASP A 233 -19.38 7.95 -12.66
N ASP A 234 -18.16 7.88 -13.16
CA ASP A 234 -17.68 6.82 -14.05
C ASP A 234 -17.34 5.52 -13.30
N TRP A 235 -17.18 5.60 -11.97
CA TRP A 235 -16.73 4.50 -11.10
C TRP A 235 -17.59 4.37 -9.83
N PRO A 236 -18.93 4.22 -9.95
CA PRO A 236 -19.86 4.30 -8.82
C PRO A 236 -19.66 3.20 -7.77
N ASP A 237 -19.12 2.05 -8.17
CA ASP A 237 -18.94 0.88 -7.30
C ASP A 237 -17.58 0.85 -6.59
N ALA A 238 -16.81 1.93 -6.69
CA ALA A 238 -15.53 2.01 -5.99
C ALA A 238 -15.73 1.86 -4.48
N TRP A 239 -14.92 0.97 -3.87
CA TRP A 239 -14.95 0.65 -2.45
C TRP A 239 -13.55 0.71 -1.88
N PHE A 240 -13.35 1.53 -0.86
CA PHE A 240 -12.06 1.63 -0.17
C PHE A 240 -11.64 0.27 0.38
N ASN A 241 -10.41 -0.11 0.12
CA ASN A 241 -9.78 -1.24 0.79
C ASN A 241 -8.25 -1.12 0.79
N ILE A 242 -7.63 -1.74 1.77
CA ILE A 242 -6.18 -1.88 1.87
C ILE A 242 -5.84 -3.34 1.60
N GLU A 243 -4.90 -3.57 0.70
CA GLU A 243 -4.30 -4.89 0.49
C GLU A 243 -2.91 -4.93 1.11
N ILE A 244 -2.60 -6.02 1.80
CA ILE A 244 -1.28 -6.28 2.37
C ILE A 244 -0.87 -7.68 1.94
N VAL A 245 0.29 -7.79 1.30
CA VAL A 245 0.82 -9.08 0.84
C VAL A 245 2.26 -9.27 1.30
N SER A 246 2.61 -10.50 1.68
CA SER A 246 3.99 -10.87 1.99
C SER A 246 4.40 -12.15 1.26
N PRO A 247 5.63 -12.20 0.75
CA PRO A 247 6.17 -13.40 0.12
C PRO A 247 6.56 -14.50 1.12
N TRP A 248 6.63 -14.20 2.43
CA TRP A 248 7.08 -15.18 3.41
C TRP A 248 6.07 -16.31 3.63
N ARG A 249 6.54 -17.55 3.42
CA ARG A 249 5.83 -18.78 3.81
C ARG A 249 6.30 -19.32 5.18
N ALA A 250 7.47 -18.88 5.61
CA ALA A 250 8.05 -19.05 6.94
C ALA A 250 9.04 -17.90 7.16
N GLN A 251 9.52 -17.70 8.39
CA GLN A 251 10.51 -16.69 8.74
C GLN A 251 11.74 -16.78 7.81
N GLY A 252 12.06 -15.68 7.11
CA GLY A 252 13.19 -15.59 6.20
C GLY A 252 13.10 -16.48 4.96
N LEU A 253 11.95 -17.11 4.70
CA LEU A 253 11.76 -18.06 3.61
C LEU A 253 10.69 -17.56 2.62
N PRO A 254 11.05 -16.72 1.63
CA PRO A 254 10.09 -16.19 0.70
C PRO A 254 9.66 -17.20 -0.36
N ARG A 255 8.45 -17.04 -0.87
CA ARG A 255 7.99 -17.59 -2.13
C ARG A 255 8.40 -16.64 -3.26
N PHE A 256 8.97 -17.17 -4.31
CA PHE A 256 9.24 -16.46 -5.55
C PHE A 256 8.22 -16.85 -6.62
N ILE A 257 7.79 -15.89 -7.43
CA ILE A 257 6.95 -16.14 -8.60
C ILE A 257 7.83 -16.84 -9.66
N ALA A 258 7.39 -18.02 -10.11
CA ALA A 258 8.12 -18.82 -11.08
C ALA A 258 7.82 -18.38 -12.52
N GLY A 259 8.72 -18.71 -13.46
CA GLY A 259 8.53 -18.37 -14.87
C GLY A 259 7.25 -18.93 -15.48
N VAL A 260 6.79 -20.12 -15.03
CA VAL A 260 5.51 -20.68 -15.49
C VAL A 260 4.31 -19.84 -15.05
N GLU A 261 4.34 -19.26 -13.86
CA GLU A 261 3.26 -18.42 -13.34
C GLU A 261 3.15 -17.10 -14.12
N VAL A 262 4.31 -16.50 -14.46
CA VAL A 262 4.35 -15.31 -15.30
C VAL A 262 3.86 -15.63 -16.72
N ALA A 263 4.21 -16.79 -17.26
CA ALA A 263 3.87 -17.18 -18.62
C ALA A 263 2.38 -17.56 -18.76
N SER A 264 1.80 -18.21 -17.74
CA SER A 264 0.39 -18.66 -17.77
C SER A 264 -0.58 -17.62 -17.21
N GLY A 265 -0.13 -16.75 -16.32
CA GLY A 265 -1.00 -15.90 -15.51
C GLY A 265 -1.74 -16.64 -14.39
N GLU A 266 -1.37 -17.89 -14.09
CA GLU A 266 -1.89 -18.70 -12.99
C GLU A 266 -0.82 -18.85 -11.91
N PHE A 267 -1.20 -18.71 -10.63
CA PHE A 267 -0.27 -18.65 -9.51
C PHE A 267 -0.38 -19.87 -8.60
N PHE A 268 0.76 -20.37 -8.10
CA PHE A 268 0.85 -21.54 -7.23
C PHE A 268 1.25 -21.11 -5.80
N ASN A 269 0.25 -20.75 -4.99
CA ASN A 269 0.50 -20.40 -3.59
C ASN A 269 0.68 -21.67 -2.74
N PRO A 270 1.80 -21.83 -2.02
CA PRO A 270 2.03 -23.03 -1.19
C PRO A 270 1.37 -22.98 0.19
N VAL A 271 0.64 -21.89 0.51
CA VAL A 271 0.02 -21.67 1.82
C VAL A 271 -1.48 -21.48 1.64
N ASP A 272 -2.27 -22.19 2.43
CA ASP A 272 -3.73 -22.01 2.46
C ASP A 272 -4.07 -20.68 3.15
N PRO A 273 -4.82 -19.78 2.47
CA PRO A 273 -5.21 -18.50 3.07
C PRO A 273 -6.07 -18.64 4.34
N ALA A 274 -6.86 -19.71 4.47
CA ALA A 274 -7.66 -19.96 5.67
C ALA A 274 -6.76 -20.28 6.88
N ASP A 275 -5.65 -21.00 6.68
CA ASP A 275 -4.66 -21.26 7.74
C ASP A 275 -3.99 -19.94 8.20
N VAL A 276 -3.69 -19.04 7.26
CA VAL A 276 -3.15 -17.71 7.59
C VAL A 276 -4.17 -16.91 8.40
N ALA A 277 -5.43 -16.93 7.98
CA ALA A 277 -6.51 -16.25 8.73
C ALA A 277 -6.65 -16.81 10.14
N ALA A 278 -6.63 -18.13 10.31
CA ALA A 278 -6.74 -18.76 11.63
C ALA A 278 -5.56 -18.37 12.56
N ARG A 279 -4.34 -18.33 12.02
CA ARG A 279 -3.14 -17.89 12.78
C ARG A 279 -3.22 -16.42 13.17
N LEU A 280 -3.57 -15.53 12.24
CA LEU A 280 -3.70 -14.09 12.50
C LEU A 280 -4.85 -13.81 13.48
N ARG A 281 -5.97 -14.53 13.39
CA ARG A 281 -7.11 -14.42 14.33
C ARG A 281 -6.70 -14.69 15.79
N ALA A 282 -5.71 -15.53 16.01
CA ALA A 282 -5.17 -15.82 17.32
C ALA A 282 -4.20 -14.74 17.85
N LEU A 283 -3.76 -13.81 17.00
CA LEU A 283 -2.76 -12.76 17.31
C LEU A 283 -3.37 -11.36 17.39
N VAL A 284 -4.56 -11.13 16.82
CA VAL A 284 -5.28 -9.83 16.87
C VAL A 284 -6.13 -9.66 18.11
#